data_acea45bb41413b9e275aa4b070ba56dd
#
_entry.id   acea45bb41413b9e275aa4b070ba56dd
#
_cell.length_a   1.000
_cell.length_b   1.000
_cell.length_c   1.000
_cell.angle_alpha   90.00
_cell.angle_beta   90.00
_cell.angle_gamma   90.00
#
_symmetry.space_group_name_H-M   'P 1'
#
loop_
_entity.id
_entity.type
_entity.pdbx_description
1 polymer ?
#
loop_
_entity_poly.entity_id
_entity_poly.type
_entity_poly.pdbx_seq_one_letter_code
_entity_poly.pdbx_strand_id
1 'polypeptide(L)'
;MADMARATHHPPCRVSARIFAGCGFTLVELLLVLAIGAILTLIAVPSMSGFLSSQKVSSLSAVFLSSLNLARSEAIKRNARAVLCRSANGLSCGGSGGWEQGWIVFHDANNNAQADPGETIVLQQAVLVSGPRLSGNAQVANYVSFSASGSAKLVSGAFQAGTFTLCPGSAASSDVRQIILSSTGRARSQSGSAADCP
;
A
#
# COMPACT_ATOMS: atom_id res chain seq x y z
N MET A 1 14.87 88.62 1.09
CA MET A 1 15.75 87.60 1.67
C MET A 1 15.52 86.34 0.93
N ALA A 2 16.45 85.93 0.08
CA ALA A 2 16.40 84.81 -0.81
C ALA A 2 16.91 83.57 -0.08
N ASP A 3 16.20 82.47 -0.20
CA ASP A 3 16.78 81.18 0.18
C ASP A 3 16.71 80.22 -1.00
N MET A 4 17.92 79.77 -1.41
CA MET A 4 18.15 78.95 -2.57
C MET A 4 17.92 77.50 -2.27
N ALA A 5 16.89 76.93 -2.86
CA ALA A 5 16.71 75.48 -2.86
C ALA A 5 17.69 74.80 -3.82
N ARG A 6 18.63 74.06 -3.27
CA ARG A 6 19.66 73.29 -3.97
C ARG A 6 19.08 71.94 -4.41
N ALA A 7 18.79 71.79 -5.70
CA ALA A 7 18.37 70.53 -6.30
C ALA A 7 19.57 69.55 -6.40
N THR A 8 19.52 68.44 -5.70
CA THR A 8 20.49 67.34 -5.82
C THR A 8 20.10 66.44 -7.00
N HIS A 9 20.90 66.55 -8.06
CA HIS A 9 20.82 65.65 -9.21
C HIS A 9 21.35 64.28 -8.83
N HIS A 10 20.47 63.25 -8.73
CA HIS A 10 20.89 61.85 -8.69
C HIS A 10 21.08 61.35 -10.12
N PRO A 11 22.23 60.75 -10.46
CA PRO A 11 22.41 60.14 -11.78
C PRO A 11 21.57 58.85 -11.89
N PRO A 12 20.99 58.57 -13.06
CA PRO A 12 20.23 57.33 -13.24
C PRO A 12 21.17 56.14 -13.24
N CYS A 13 20.86 55.16 -12.40
CA CYS A 13 21.53 53.86 -12.36
C CYS A 13 21.25 53.13 -13.67
N ARG A 14 22.24 53.06 -14.57
CA ARG A 14 22.16 52.26 -15.80
C ARG A 14 22.30 50.79 -15.42
N VAL A 15 21.20 50.08 -15.40
CA VAL A 15 21.16 48.61 -15.34
C VAL A 15 21.60 48.08 -16.71
N SER A 16 22.85 47.61 -16.79
CA SER A 16 23.38 46.97 -17.98
C SER A 16 22.75 45.56 -18.07
N ALA A 17 21.76 45.40 -18.93
CA ALA A 17 21.20 44.09 -19.26
C ALA A 17 22.29 43.28 -19.99
N ARG A 18 22.93 42.35 -19.30
CA ARG A 18 23.78 41.34 -19.92
C ARG A 18 22.85 40.39 -20.70
N ILE A 19 22.82 40.56 -22.00
CA ILE A 19 22.22 39.61 -22.94
C ILE A 19 23.12 38.37 -22.86
N PHE A 20 22.67 37.33 -22.20
CA PHE A 20 23.28 36.02 -22.30
C PHE A 20 23.09 35.54 -23.74
N ALA A 21 24.16 35.60 -24.52
CA ALA A 21 24.20 34.99 -25.84
C ALA A 21 23.97 33.50 -25.62
N GLY A 22 22.78 33.00 -25.98
CA GLY A 22 22.46 31.59 -25.94
C GLY A 22 23.33 30.85 -26.93
N CYS A 23 24.37 30.16 -26.46
CA CYS A 23 25.12 29.21 -27.28
C CYS A 23 24.18 28.12 -27.71
N GLY A 24 23.86 28.04 -29.01
CA GLY A 24 23.06 26.95 -29.57
C GLY A 24 23.82 25.63 -29.43
N PHE A 25 23.10 24.56 -29.07
CA PHE A 25 23.68 23.21 -29.02
C PHE A 25 24.08 22.73 -30.42
N THR A 26 25.23 22.09 -30.51
CA THR A 26 25.66 21.45 -31.75
C THR A 26 24.90 20.11 -31.94
N LEU A 27 24.72 19.71 -33.20
CA LEU A 27 24.07 18.43 -33.51
C LEU A 27 24.85 17.24 -32.90
N VAL A 28 26.19 17.34 -32.86
CA VAL A 28 27.05 16.30 -32.27
C VAL A 28 26.86 16.22 -30.76
N GLU A 29 26.72 17.33 -30.05
CA GLU A 29 26.47 17.38 -28.62
C GLU A 29 25.14 16.75 -28.27
N LEU A 30 24.09 17.01 -29.06
CA LEU A 30 22.78 16.36 -28.90
C LEU A 30 22.88 14.84 -29.11
N LEU A 31 23.58 14.40 -30.15
CA LEU A 31 23.77 12.95 -30.40
C LEU A 31 24.54 12.26 -29.27
N LEU A 32 25.58 12.93 -28.75
CA LEU A 32 26.38 12.40 -27.63
C LEU A 32 25.51 12.24 -26.37
N VAL A 33 24.71 13.25 -26.02
CA VAL A 33 23.82 13.22 -24.86
C VAL A 33 22.77 12.10 -25.00
N LEU A 34 22.19 11.94 -26.18
CA LEU A 34 21.23 10.87 -26.44
C LEU A 34 21.89 9.48 -26.33
N ALA A 35 23.12 9.31 -26.85
CA ALA A 35 23.86 8.06 -26.75
C ALA A 35 24.17 7.69 -25.29
N ILE A 36 24.65 8.63 -24.50
CA ILE A 36 24.90 8.41 -23.07
C ILE A 36 23.59 8.12 -22.33
N GLY A 37 22.53 8.89 -22.60
CA GLY A 37 21.20 8.67 -22.03
C GLY A 37 20.66 7.27 -22.32
N ALA A 38 20.82 6.78 -23.56
CA ALA A 38 20.41 5.43 -23.93
C ALA A 38 21.18 4.34 -23.16
N ILE A 39 22.47 4.48 -22.97
CA ILE A 39 23.30 3.53 -22.20
C ILE A 39 22.85 3.51 -20.72
N LEU A 40 22.64 4.68 -20.12
CA LEU A 40 22.21 4.79 -18.73
C LEU A 40 20.82 4.17 -18.49
N THR A 41 19.89 4.35 -19.43
CA THR A 41 18.54 3.76 -19.31
C THR A 41 18.56 2.23 -19.38
N LEU A 42 19.44 1.63 -20.17
CA LEU A 42 19.59 0.17 -20.25
C LEU A 42 19.99 -0.47 -18.91
N ILE A 43 20.73 0.25 -18.08
CA ILE A 43 21.17 -0.22 -16.75
C ILE A 43 20.11 0.12 -15.68
N ALA A 44 19.48 1.27 -15.77
CA ALA A 44 18.54 1.76 -14.76
C ALA A 44 17.20 1.02 -14.76
N VAL A 45 16.66 0.71 -15.93
CA VAL A 45 15.32 0.11 -16.08
C VAL A 45 15.19 -1.25 -15.37
N PRO A 46 16.09 -2.23 -15.55
CA PRO A 46 15.94 -3.54 -14.88
C PRO A 46 16.04 -3.44 -13.34
N SER A 47 16.85 -2.53 -12.81
CA SER A 47 16.96 -2.31 -11.37
C SER A 47 15.67 -1.74 -10.77
N MET A 48 14.96 -0.90 -11.50
CA MET A 48 13.74 -0.26 -11.05
C MET A 48 12.55 -1.22 -10.93
N SER A 49 12.47 -2.28 -11.75
CA SER A 49 11.39 -3.26 -11.71
C SER A 49 11.33 -4.05 -10.40
N GLY A 50 12.48 -4.45 -9.87
CA GLY A 50 12.59 -5.11 -8.57
C GLY A 50 12.17 -4.21 -7.41
N PHE A 51 12.60 -2.94 -7.44
CA PHE A 51 12.21 -1.95 -6.45
C PHE A 51 10.70 -1.71 -6.43
N LEU A 52 10.08 -1.53 -7.60
CA LEU A 52 8.62 -1.34 -7.69
C LEU A 52 7.85 -2.56 -7.19
N SER A 53 8.34 -3.77 -7.43
CA SER A 53 7.71 -4.99 -6.93
C SER A 53 7.77 -5.09 -5.40
N SER A 54 8.91 -4.79 -4.78
CA SER A 54 9.04 -4.80 -3.32
C SER A 54 8.19 -3.71 -2.65
N GLN A 55 8.06 -2.53 -3.27
CA GLN A 55 7.17 -1.48 -2.79
C GLN A 55 5.70 -1.91 -2.82
N LYS A 56 5.26 -2.66 -3.84
CA LYS A 56 3.90 -3.22 -3.90
C LYS A 56 3.63 -4.20 -2.76
N VAL A 57 4.57 -5.10 -2.46
CA VAL A 57 4.46 -6.04 -1.34
C VAL A 57 4.39 -5.30 0.00
N SER A 58 5.26 -4.34 0.23
CA SER A 58 5.28 -3.51 1.43
C SER A 58 3.98 -2.73 1.63
N SER A 59 3.50 -2.08 0.58
CA SER A 59 2.26 -1.30 0.59
C SER A 59 1.05 -2.19 0.88
N LEU A 60 0.95 -3.34 0.21
CA LEU A 60 -0.13 -4.30 0.45
C LEU A 60 -0.10 -4.84 1.88
N SER A 61 1.08 -5.15 2.41
CA SER A 61 1.25 -5.58 3.80
C SER A 61 0.69 -4.54 4.77
N ALA A 62 0.99 -3.26 4.54
CA ALA A 62 0.49 -2.17 5.38
C ALA A 62 -1.04 -2.02 5.28
N VAL A 63 -1.60 -2.08 4.07
CA VAL A 63 -3.05 -2.00 3.83
C VAL A 63 -3.78 -3.16 4.50
N PHE A 64 -3.29 -4.39 4.35
CA PHE A 64 -3.91 -5.56 4.96
C PHE A 64 -3.82 -5.53 6.49
N LEU A 65 -2.67 -5.14 7.04
CA LEU A 65 -2.48 -4.96 8.47
C LEU A 65 -3.42 -3.90 9.04
N SER A 66 -3.62 -2.78 8.33
CA SER A 66 -4.57 -1.74 8.74
C SER A 66 -6.02 -2.25 8.72
N SER A 67 -6.38 -3.11 7.76
CA SER A 67 -7.70 -3.72 7.68
C SER A 67 -7.97 -4.70 8.84
N LEU A 68 -6.97 -5.48 9.27
CA LEU A 68 -7.06 -6.32 10.46
C LEU A 68 -7.25 -5.48 11.74
N ASN A 69 -6.48 -4.39 11.87
CA ASN A 69 -6.61 -3.48 13.00
C ASN A 69 -7.96 -2.74 13.00
N LEU A 70 -8.48 -2.38 11.83
CA LEU A 70 -9.82 -1.80 11.68
C LEU A 70 -10.89 -2.78 12.16
N ALA A 71 -10.89 -4.02 11.66
CA ALA A 71 -11.84 -5.05 12.08
C ALA A 71 -11.81 -5.25 13.60
N ARG A 72 -10.62 -5.34 14.19
CA ARG A 72 -10.45 -5.42 15.63
C ARG A 72 -11.02 -4.22 16.37
N SER A 73 -10.73 -3.01 15.91
CA SER A 73 -11.22 -1.79 16.55
C SER A 73 -12.74 -1.65 16.45
N GLU A 74 -13.32 -2.05 15.33
CA GLU A 74 -14.79 -2.07 15.16
C GLU A 74 -15.48 -3.08 16.09
N ALA A 75 -14.87 -4.26 16.28
CA ALA A 75 -15.38 -5.23 17.24
C ALA A 75 -15.42 -4.69 18.66
N ILE A 76 -14.34 -4.02 19.09
CA ILE A 76 -14.25 -3.41 20.42
C ILE A 76 -15.23 -2.24 20.57
N LYS A 77 -15.26 -1.32 19.59
CA LYS A 77 -16.13 -0.14 19.65
C LYS A 77 -17.61 -0.48 19.74
N ARG A 78 -18.04 -1.48 19.00
CA ARG A 78 -19.46 -1.89 18.97
C ARG A 78 -19.80 -2.95 20.00
N ASN A 79 -18.82 -3.43 20.76
CA ASN A 79 -18.97 -4.54 21.70
C ASN A 79 -19.64 -5.75 21.04
N ALA A 80 -19.33 -6.02 19.75
CA ALA A 80 -19.91 -7.07 18.93
C ALA A 80 -18.85 -7.70 18.03
N ARG A 81 -19.18 -8.80 17.36
CA ARG A 81 -18.25 -9.43 16.43
C ARG A 81 -18.05 -8.56 15.17
N ALA A 82 -16.80 -8.42 14.72
CA ALA A 82 -16.45 -7.89 13.42
C ALA A 82 -15.56 -8.88 12.67
N VAL A 83 -15.80 -9.02 11.39
CA VAL A 83 -15.13 -10.01 10.54
C VAL A 83 -14.45 -9.32 9.38
N LEU A 84 -13.23 -9.75 9.08
CA LEU A 84 -12.53 -9.53 7.84
C LEU A 84 -12.61 -10.83 7.04
N CYS A 85 -13.21 -10.84 5.87
CA CYS A 85 -13.23 -12.00 4.97
C CYS A 85 -12.77 -11.64 3.56
N ARG A 86 -12.23 -12.62 2.84
CA ARG A 86 -11.94 -12.45 1.42
C ARG A 86 -13.25 -12.27 0.64
N SER A 87 -13.23 -11.39 -0.36
CA SER A 87 -14.40 -11.04 -1.16
C SER A 87 -13.99 -10.62 -2.55
N ALA A 88 -14.51 -11.31 -3.56
CA ALA A 88 -14.26 -10.97 -4.96
C ALA A 88 -15.21 -9.88 -5.48
N ASN A 89 -16.36 -9.69 -4.87
CA ASN A 89 -17.40 -8.74 -5.31
C ASN A 89 -17.57 -7.54 -4.36
N GLY A 90 -16.87 -7.51 -3.24
CA GLY A 90 -16.97 -6.46 -2.22
C GLY A 90 -18.26 -6.50 -1.39
N LEU A 91 -19.13 -7.46 -1.58
CA LEU A 91 -20.45 -7.54 -0.93
C LEU A 91 -20.65 -8.80 -0.08
N SER A 92 -20.04 -9.91 -0.46
CA SER A 92 -20.19 -11.20 0.22
C SER A 92 -18.84 -11.85 0.46
N CYS A 93 -18.76 -12.65 1.51
CA CYS A 93 -17.57 -13.47 1.79
C CYS A 93 -17.47 -14.65 0.82
N GLY A 94 -16.25 -14.99 0.42
CA GLY A 94 -15.95 -16.15 -0.41
C GLY A 94 -15.36 -15.79 -1.76
N GLY A 95 -15.34 -16.76 -2.65
CA GLY A 95 -14.71 -16.72 -3.96
C GLY A 95 -13.62 -17.78 -4.10
N SER A 96 -13.27 -18.10 -5.35
CA SER A 96 -12.14 -18.97 -5.69
C SER A 96 -10.85 -18.15 -5.68
N GLY A 97 -9.80 -18.57 -4.95
CA GLY A 97 -8.51 -17.91 -4.88
C GLY A 97 -8.15 -17.37 -3.50
N GLY A 98 -7.11 -16.57 -3.41
CA GLY A 98 -6.60 -16.03 -2.15
C GLY A 98 -7.20 -14.67 -1.77
N TRP A 99 -6.57 -14.02 -0.83
CA TRP A 99 -6.94 -12.68 -0.36
C TRP A 99 -6.66 -11.58 -1.39
N GLU A 100 -5.85 -11.86 -2.41
CA GLU A 100 -5.57 -10.93 -3.51
C GLU A 100 -6.81 -10.57 -4.34
N GLN A 101 -7.89 -11.34 -4.25
CA GLN A 101 -9.17 -11.00 -4.88
C GLN A 101 -9.87 -9.79 -4.23
N GLY A 102 -9.39 -9.36 -3.09
CA GLY A 102 -10.01 -8.34 -2.26
C GLY A 102 -10.61 -8.91 -0.99
N TRP A 103 -11.03 -8.03 -0.12
CA TRP A 103 -11.64 -8.37 1.16
C TRP A 103 -12.62 -7.29 1.62
N ILE A 104 -13.47 -7.68 2.55
CA ILE A 104 -14.39 -6.76 3.22
C ILE A 104 -14.21 -6.88 4.73
N VAL A 105 -14.49 -5.79 5.44
CA VAL A 105 -14.70 -5.77 6.90
C VAL A 105 -16.16 -5.46 7.16
N PHE A 106 -16.82 -6.24 8.00
CA PHE A 106 -18.23 -6.05 8.30
C PHE A 106 -18.55 -6.42 9.75
N HIS A 107 -19.71 -5.97 10.21
CA HIS A 107 -20.25 -6.35 11.51
C HIS A 107 -21.07 -7.62 11.37
N ASP A 108 -20.63 -8.68 12.03
CA ASP A 108 -21.25 -10.00 12.03
C ASP A 108 -22.20 -10.10 13.24
N ALA A 109 -23.46 -9.80 13.01
CA ALA A 109 -24.48 -9.73 14.06
C ALA A 109 -24.94 -11.10 14.54
N ASN A 110 -24.95 -12.09 13.65
CA ASN A 110 -25.41 -13.46 13.95
C ASN A 110 -24.24 -14.43 14.24
N ASN A 111 -23.01 -13.96 14.18
CA ASN A 111 -21.77 -14.69 14.49
C ASN A 111 -21.52 -15.90 13.57
N ASN A 112 -21.84 -15.79 12.28
CA ASN A 112 -21.65 -16.86 11.30
C ASN A 112 -20.43 -16.66 10.38
N ALA A 113 -19.74 -15.50 10.46
CA ALA A 113 -18.62 -15.07 9.61
C ALA A 113 -18.96 -15.02 8.11
N GLN A 114 -20.23 -14.76 7.79
CA GLN A 114 -20.72 -14.47 6.43
C GLN A 114 -21.29 -13.05 6.42
N ALA A 115 -21.10 -12.32 5.33
CA ALA A 115 -21.73 -11.01 5.17
C ALA A 115 -23.17 -11.20 4.69
N ASP A 116 -24.12 -11.04 5.60
CA ASP A 116 -25.54 -11.22 5.34
C ASP A 116 -26.26 -9.91 4.97
N PRO A 117 -27.42 -9.98 4.28
CA PRO A 117 -28.23 -8.81 4.03
C PRO A 117 -28.62 -8.09 5.34
N GLY A 118 -28.34 -6.80 5.42
CA GLY A 118 -28.62 -5.99 6.61
C GLY A 118 -27.41 -5.81 7.55
N GLU A 119 -26.33 -6.54 7.34
CA GLU A 119 -25.09 -6.31 8.05
C GLU A 119 -24.29 -5.15 7.45
N THR A 120 -23.65 -4.37 8.31
CA THR A 120 -22.94 -3.16 7.86
C THR A 120 -21.52 -3.51 7.41
N ILE A 121 -21.24 -3.31 6.13
CA ILE A 121 -19.87 -3.36 5.59
C ILE A 121 -19.17 -2.05 5.93
N VAL A 122 -18.04 -2.14 6.62
CA VAL A 122 -17.23 -1.00 7.10
C VAL A 122 -16.12 -0.66 6.12
N LEU A 123 -15.55 -1.67 5.47
CA LEU A 123 -14.48 -1.53 4.49
C LEU A 123 -14.68 -2.49 3.34
N GLN A 124 -14.46 -1.99 2.13
CA GLN A 124 -14.35 -2.80 0.91
C GLN A 124 -13.00 -2.54 0.27
N GLN A 125 -12.21 -3.59 0.11
CA GLN A 125 -10.94 -3.55 -0.64
C GLN A 125 -11.11 -4.33 -1.92
N ALA A 126 -10.97 -3.65 -3.03
CA ALA A 126 -11.09 -4.26 -4.35
C ALA A 126 -9.91 -5.20 -4.67
N VAL A 127 -10.12 -6.02 -5.69
CA VAL A 127 -9.12 -6.94 -6.25
C VAL A 127 -7.78 -6.24 -6.57
N LEU A 128 -6.69 -6.92 -6.29
CA LEU A 128 -5.34 -6.45 -6.57
C LEU A 128 -4.92 -6.90 -7.99
N VAL A 129 -5.24 -6.09 -8.97
CA VAL A 129 -4.93 -6.40 -10.38
C VAL A 129 -3.41 -6.43 -10.58
N SER A 130 -2.88 -7.54 -11.08
CA SER A 130 -1.43 -7.72 -11.38
C SER A 130 -0.49 -7.44 -10.20
N GLY A 131 -0.93 -7.79 -9.01
CA GLY A 131 -0.22 -7.53 -7.76
C GLY A 131 0.41 -8.77 -7.12
N PRO A 132 0.96 -8.58 -5.91
CA PRO A 132 1.41 -9.68 -5.07
C PRO A 132 0.29 -10.65 -4.74
N ARG A 133 0.63 -11.93 -4.53
CA ARG A 133 -0.30 -12.94 -4.02
C ARG A 133 -0.37 -12.82 -2.50
N LEU A 134 -1.56 -12.97 -1.96
CA LEU A 134 -1.80 -12.96 -0.52
C LEU A 134 -2.57 -14.22 -0.13
N SER A 135 -1.91 -15.13 0.56
CA SER A 135 -2.49 -16.37 1.05
C SER A 135 -2.47 -16.42 2.57
N GLY A 136 -3.46 -17.05 3.17
CA GLY A 136 -3.51 -17.35 4.60
C GLY A 136 -3.39 -18.85 4.84
N ASN A 137 -2.75 -19.27 5.95
CA ASN A 137 -2.77 -20.68 6.34
C ASN A 137 -4.21 -21.13 6.72
N ALA A 138 -4.40 -22.43 6.97
CA ALA A 138 -5.74 -23.02 7.15
C ALA A 138 -6.66 -22.26 8.14
N GLN A 139 -6.09 -21.74 9.21
CA GLN A 139 -6.86 -21.01 10.25
C GLN A 139 -7.37 -19.65 9.79
N VAL A 140 -6.70 -19.03 8.82
CA VAL A 140 -6.99 -17.67 8.32
C VAL A 140 -7.14 -17.65 6.80
N ALA A 141 -7.40 -18.81 6.20
CA ALA A 141 -7.53 -18.93 4.75
C ALA A 141 -8.73 -18.16 4.19
N ASN A 142 -9.84 -18.10 4.92
CA ASN A 142 -11.12 -17.58 4.43
C ASN A 142 -11.54 -16.28 5.13
N TYR A 143 -11.34 -16.20 6.44
CA TYR A 143 -11.76 -15.06 7.26
C TYR A 143 -10.91 -14.92 8.52
N VAL A 144 -10.96 -13.75 9.11
CA VAL A 144 -10.52 -13.46 10.49
C VAL A 144 -11.69 -12.81 11.21
N SER A 145 -12.01 -13.29 12.40
CA SER A 145 -13.06 -12.68 13.18
C SER A 145 -12.57 -12.26 14.56
N PHE A 146 -13.00 -11.08 14.98
CA PHE A 146 -12.65 -10.48 16.26
C PHE A 146 -13.89 -10.42 17.17
N SER A 147 -13.73 -10.90 18.39
CA SER A 147 -14.75 -10.74 19.43
C SER A 147 -14.79 -9.32 20.00
N ALA A 148 -15.81 -9.01 20.78
CA ALA A 148 -15.94 -7.73 21.48
C ALA A 148 -14.72 -7.35 22.36
N SER A 149 -13.97 -8.34 22.86
CA SER A 149 -12.74 -8.12 23.61
C SER A 149 -11.53 -7.82 22.71
N GLY A 150 -11.69 -7.84 21.38
CA GLY A 150 -10.61 -7.66 20.40
C GLY A 150 -9.71 -8.89 20.24
N SER A 151 -10.06 -10.05 20.83
CA SER A 151 -9.34 -11.30 20.59
C SER A 151 -9.85 -11.98 19.32
N ALA A 152 -8.94 -12.62 18.59
CA ALA A 152 -9.30 -13.35 17.37
C ALA A 152 -9.88 -14.72 17.73
N LYS A 153 -11.10 -15.03 17.21
CA LYS A 153 -11.84 -16.26 17.49
C LYS A 153 -12.52 -16.79 16.24
N LEU A 154 -12.51 -18.10 16.09
CA LEU A 154 -13.32 -18.79 15.10
C LEU A 154 -14.83 -18.69 15.44
N VAL A 155 -15.69 -19.00 14.48
CA VAL A 155 -17.14 -19.11 14.70
C VAL A 155 -17.47 -20.11 15.80
N SER A 156 -16.69 -21.19 15.93
CA SER A 156 -16.82 -22.19 16.99
C SER A 156 -16.51 -21.65 18.41
N GLY A 157 -16.01 -20.42 18.53
CA GLY A 157 -15.55 -19.83 19.80
C GLY A 157 -14.09 -20.14 20.15
N ALA A 158 -13.43 -21.06 19.45
CA ALA A 158 -12.02 -21.36 19.64
C ALA A 158 -11.14 -20.16 19.25
N PHE A 159 -9.94 -20.07 19.82
CA PHE A 159 -8.98 -19.04 19.44
C PHE A 159 -8.55 -19.19 17.98
N GLN A 160 -8.46 -18.07 17.29
CA GLN A 160 -7.96 -17.99 15.93
C GLN A 160 -6.57 -17.33 15.92
N ALA A 161 -5.62 -18.00 15.28
CA ALA A 161 -4.28 -17.47 15.04
C ALA A 161 -3.78 -18.01 13.70
N GLY A 162 -2.93 -17.27 13.03
CA GLY A 162 -2.41 -17.72 11.74
C GLY A 162 -1.42 -16.77 11.13
N THR A 163 -0.94 -17.18 9.96
CA THR A 163 0.03 -16.43 9.18
C THR A 163 -0.50 -16.20 7.77
N PHE A 164 -0.45 -14.97 7.34
CA PHE A 164 -0.65 -14.58 5.95
C PHE A 164 0.71 -14.39 5.30
N THR A 165 0.88 -14.90 4.09
CA THR A 165 2.10 -14.77 3.31
C THR A 165 1.81 -13.95 2.07
N LEU A 166 2.58 -12.88 1.89
CA LEU A 166 2.56 -12.01 0.72
C LEU A 166 3.77 -12.34 -0.15
N CYS A 167 3.48 -12.87 -1.32
CA CYS A 167 4.48 -13.23 -2.32
C CYS A 167 4.48 -12.21 -3.45
N PRO A 168 5.65 -11.80 -3.96
CA PRO A 168 5.70 -10.89 -5.11
C PRO A 168 5.03 -11.52 -6.33
N GLY A 169 4.36 -10.71 -7.13
CA GLY A 169 3.70 -11.15 -8.36
C GLY A 169 4.67 -11.40 -9.53
N SER A 170 5.96 -11.14 -9.35
CA SER A 170 6.99 -11.32 -10.36
C SER A 170 8.26 -11.90 -9.76
N ALA A 171 9.01 -12.66 -10.57
CA ALA A 171 10.32 -13.22 -10.19
C ALA A 171 11.42 -12.15 -10.00
N ALA A 172 11.14 -10.89 -10.34
CA ALA A 172 12.10 -9.79 -10.20
C ALA A 172 12.32 -9.33 -8.75
N SER A 173 11.51 -9.82 -7.80
CA SER A 173 11.65 -9.49 -6.38
C SER A 173 11.59 -10.76 -5.53
N SER A 174 12.46 -10.82 -4.54
CA SER A 174 12.44 -11.86 -3.49
C SER A 174 11.84 -11.33 -2.17
N ASP A 175 11.26 -10.11 -2.17
CA ASP A 175 10.70 -9.51 -0.96
C ASP A 175 9.37 -10.18 -0.61
N VAL A 176 9.43 -11.09 0.34
CA VAL A 176 8.27 -11.77 0.91
C VAL A 176 7.96 -11.18 2.28
N ARG A 177 6.68 -10.92 2.54
CA ARG A 177 6.20 -10.44 3.83
C ARG A 177 5.25 -11.45 4.45
N GLN A 178 5.37 -11.61 5.76
CA GLN A 178 4.43 -12.37 6.56
C GLN A 178 3.70 -11.46 7.52
N ILE A 179 2.38 -11.64 7.64
CA ILE A 179 1.58 -11.00 8.67
C ILE A 179 1.10 -12.09 9.61
N ILE A 180 1.54 -12.01 10.86
CA ILE A 180 1.23 -12.99 11.89
C ILE A 180 0.12 -12.44 12.78
N LEU A 181 -0.99 -13.14 12.84
CA LEU A 181 -2.11 -12.89 13.74
C LEU A 181 -1.99 -13.79 14.97
N SER A 182 -1.94 -13.19 16.14
CA SER A 182 -2.02 -13.91 17.41
C SER A 182 -3.47 -14.11 17.86
N SER A 183 -3.71 -15.10 18.70
CA SER A 183 -5.03 -15.34 19.31
C SER A 183 -5.55 -14.18 20.16
N THR A 184 -4.67 -13.30 20.63
CA THR A 184 -5.03 -12.05 21.32
C THR A 184 -5.54 -10.96 20.36
N GLY A 185 -5.59 -11.24 19.07
CA GLY A 185 -6.02 -10.32 18.03
C GLY A 185 -4.96 -9.28 17.61
N ARG A 186 -3.70 -9.44 18.03
CA ARG A 186 -2.61 -8.58 17.56
C ARG A 186 -2.05 -9.13 16.25
N ALA A 187 -2.00 -8.27 15.24
CA ALA A 187 -1.34 -8.57 13.99
C ALA A 187 0.01 -7.82 13.91
N ARG A 188 1.03 -8.47 13.34
CA ARG A 188 2.35 -7.87 13.10
C ARG A 188 2.90 -8.31 11.75
N SER A 189 3.62 -7.43 11.08
CA SER A 189 4.34 -7.76 9.85
C SER A 189 5.80 -8.08 10.14
N GLN A 190 6.36 -9.03 9.39
CA GLN A 190 7.78 -9.39 9.39
C GLN A 190 8.22 -9.76 7.98
N SER A 191 9.53 -9.80 7.74
CA SER A 191 10.09 -10.35 6.51
C SER A 191 9.90 -11.86 6.49
N GLY A 192 9.56 -12.41 5.33
CA GLY A 192 9.46 -13.84 5.07
C GLY A 192 10.58 -14.32 4.14
N SER A 193 10.54 -15.59 3.82
CA SER A 193 11.43 -16.25 2.88
C SER A 193 10.69 -16.59 1.58
N ALA A 194 11.40 -16.66 0.46
CA ALA A 194 10.81 -17.12 -0.81
C ALA A 194 10.28 -18.57 -0.72
N ALA A 195 10.82 -19.38 0.20
CA ALA A 195 10.33 -20.73 0.47
C ALA A 195 8.94 -20.77 1.14
N ASP A 196 8.48 -19.65 1.69
CA ASP A 196 7.15 -19.54 2.31
C ASP A 196 6.03 -19.31 1.28
N CYS A 197 6.41 -19.08 0.02
CA CYS A 197 5.47 -18.87 -1.07
C CYS A 197 4.95 -20.19 -1.63
N PRO A 198 3.61 -20.37 -1.72
CA PRO A 198 2.99 -21.58 -2.29
C PRO A 198 3.14 -21.69 -3.80
#